data_cce2cf3a2b9e4abe190f8c430ce6f540
#
_entry.id   cce2cf3a2b9e4abe190f8c430ce6f540
#
_cell.length_a   1.000
_cell.length_b   1.000
_cell.length_c   1.000
_cell.angle_alpha   90.00
_cell.angle_beta   90.00
_cell.angle_gamma   90.00
#
_symmetry.space_group_name_H-M   'P 1'
#
loop_
_entity.id
_entity.type
_entity.pdbx_description
1 polymer ?
#
loop_
_entity_poly.entity_id
_entity_poly.type
_entity_poly.pdbx_seq_one_letter_code
_entity_poly.pdbx_strand_id
1 'polypeptide(L)'
;MSEPVNSQSSSAKAPVRWPAEAIWQAVMPSLPAFTVEVLPQIDSTNSELMRRCRAAASAASPTPPEAILLVAEQQNAGRGRLGRHWHSAAGASLTFSLGLPLQPADWSGLSLAVGVSLAECLEPATGQRPALQLKWPNDLWLHQRKLGGILVETASWGDQRYVVIGVGLNVLAPAQTFETTAQSGMPPGVAATSLQAMRPGVDAPWALQAVAAPLVAA
;
A
#
# COMPACT_ATOMS: atom_id res chain seq x y z
N MET A 1 45.97 -30.26 -7.16
CA MET A 1 45.62 -28.86 -6.88
C MET A 1 44.10 -28.79 -6.95
N SER A 2 43.47 -28.82 -5.77
CA SER A 2 41.99 -28.80 -5.67
C SER A 2 41.57 -27.40 -5.24
N GLU A 3 40.75 -26.75 -6.07
CA GLU A 3 40.19 -25.43 -5.74
C GLU A 3 39.14 -25.54 -4.61
N PRO A 4 39.07 -24.58 -3.69
CA PRO A 4 38.04 -24.56 -2.67
C PRO A 4 36.71 -24.06 -3.27
N VAL A 5 35.67 -24.84 -3.13
CA VAL A 5 34.27 -24.48 -3.41
C VAL A 5 33.86 -23.38 -2.42
N ASN A 6 33.66 -22.18 -2.94
CA ASN A 6 33.17 -21.04 -2.19
C ASN A 6 31.67 -21.19 -1.92
N SER A 7 31.31 -21.72 -0.77
CA SER A 7 29.93 -21.79 -0.29
C SER A 7 29.49 -20.37 0.17
N GLN A 8 28.86 -19.62 -0.70
CA GLN A 8 28.13 -18.41 -0.31
C GLN A 8 26.97 -18.83 0.59
N SER A 9 27.12 -18.67 1.88
CA SER A 9 26.04 -18.79 2.84
C SER A 9 25.03 -17.68 2.57
N SER A 10 23.89 -18.02 1.97
CA SER A 10 22.72 -17.17 1.92
C SER A 10 22.25 -16.93 3.35
N SER A 11 22.60 -15.79 3.91
CA SER A 11 22.06 -15.31 5.17
C SER A 11 20.55 -15.12 4.99
N ALA A 12 19.76 -16.08 5.43
CA ALA A 12 18.31 -15.96 5.45
C ALA A 12 17.94 -14.74 6.33
N LYS A 13 17.45 -13.68 5.71
CA LYS A 13 16.99 -12.48 6.40
C LYS A 13 15.86 -12.90 7.36
N ALA A 14 15.97 -12.51 8.64
CA ALA A 14 14.95 -12.83 9.62
C ALA A 14 13.56 -12.40 9.12
N PRO A 15 12.50 -13.19 9.39
CA PRO A 15 11.14 -12.86 8.93
C PRO A 15 10.72 -11.52 9.50
N VAL A 16 10.07 -10.71 8.66
CA VAL A 16 9.56 -9.40 9.04
C VAL A 16 8.41 -9.59 10.04
N ARG A 17 8.48 -8.90 11.18
CA ARG A 17 7.38 -8.88 12.15
C ARG A 17 6.41 -7.76 11.82
N TRP A 18 5.27 -8.13 11.29
CA TRP A 18 4.19 -7.20 10.96
C TRP A 18 3.30 -6.95 12.19
N PRO A 19 2.82 -5.71 12.41
CA PRO A 19 1.99 -5.34 13.55
C PRO A 19 0.51 -5.71 13.35
N ALA A 20 0.22 -6.87 12.74
CA ALA A 20 -1.13 -7.28 12.33
C ALA A 20 -2.10 -7.33 13.51
N GLU A 21 -1.70 -7.91 14.63
CA GLU A 21 -2.52 -8.00 15.83
C GLU A 21 -2.81 -6.61 16.44
N ALA A 22 -1.79 -5.75 16.54
CA ALA A 22 -1.95 -4.41 17.08
C ALA A 22 -2.89 -3.55 16.22
N ILE A 23 -2.81 -3.68 14.89
CA ILE A 23 -3.72 -3.01 13.95
C ILE A 23 -5.14 -3.56 14.12
N TRP A 24 -5.31 -4.87 14.16
CA TRP A 24 -6.61 -5.51 14.37
C TRP A 24 -7.26 -5.05 15.67
N GLN A 25 -6.52 -5.05 16.78
CA GLN A 25 -7.02 -4.58 18.09
C GLN A 25 -7.44 -3.10 18.06
N ALA A 26 -6.72 -2.25 17.33
CA ALA A 26 -7.04 -0.83 17.22
C ALA A 26 -8.29 -0.57 16.37
N VAL A 27 -8.56 -1.41 15.37
CA VAL A 27 -9.67 -1.23 14.42
C VAL A 27 -10.94 -1.95 14.86
N MET A 28 -10.81 -3.11 15.51
CA MET A 28 -11.92 -3.98 15.89
C MET A 28 -13.06 -3.29 16.67
N PRO A 29 -12.82 -2.30 17.59
CA PRO A 29 -13.92 -1.63 18.28
C PRO A 29 -14.86 -0.84 17.36
N SER A 30 -14.35 -0.31 16.23
CA SER A 30 -15.13 0.44 15.24
C SER A 30 -15.61 -0.43 14.07
N LEU A 31 -14.91 -1.53 13.79
CA LEU A 31 -15.19 -2.42 12.66
C LEU A 31 -14.98 -3.90 13.08
N PRO A 32 -15.96 -4.51 13.78
CA PRO A 32 -15.79 -5.82 14.45
C PRO A 32 -15.43 -6.99 13.54
N ALA A 33 -15.82 -6.94 12.26
CA ALA A 33 -15.53 -8.00 11.27
C ALA A 33 -14.24 -7.71 10.46
N PHE A 34 -13.41 -6.77 10.92
CA PHE A 34 -12.16 -6.43 10.24
C PHE A 34 -11.10 -7.52 10.40
N THR A 35 -10.38 -7.80 9.33
CA THR A 35 -9.26 -8.75 9.33
C THR A 35 -7.98 -8.13 8.78
N VAL A 36 -6.84 -8.64 9.22
CA VAL A 36 -5.52 -8.27 8.73
C VAL A 36 -4.82 -9.53 8.21
N GLU A 37 -4.45 -9.52 6.95
CA GLU A 37 -3.75 -10.62 6.30
C GLU A 37 -2.41 -10.13 5.75
N VAL A 38 -1.34 -10.89 5.99
CA VAL A 38 0.00 -10.59 5.50
C VAL A 38 0.49 -11.75 4.64
N LEU A 39 0.85 -11.46 3.40
CA LEU A 39 1.37 -12.44 2.46
C LEU A 39 2.84 -12.14 2.12
N PRO A 40 3.69 -13.16 2.04
CA PRO A 40 5.09 -12.96 1.63
C PRO A 40 5.18 -12.47 0.18
N GLN A 41 4.27 -12.96 -0.69
CA GLN A 41 4.29 -12.62 -2.11
C GLN A 41 2.91 -12.80 -2.74
N ILE A 42 2.56 -11.89 -3.64
CA ILE A 42 1.36 -11.98 -4.47
C ILE A 42 1.56 -11.21 -5.79
N ASP A 43 0.66 -11.37 -6.75
CA ASP A 43 0.66 -10.55 -7.96
C ASP A 43 0.37 -9.07 -7.63
N SER A 44 -0.77 -8.79 -7.00
CA SER A 44 -1.19 -7.46 -6.55
C SER A 44 -2.25 -7.57 -5.46
N THR A 45 -2.08 -6.85 -4.36
CA THR A 45 -3.05 -6.80 -3.26
C THR A 45 -4.42 -6.28 -3.73
N ASN A 46 -4.44 -5.25 -4.60
CA ASN A 46 -5.69 -4.77 -5.21
C ASN A 46 -6.35 -5.85 -6.07
N SER A 47 -5.58 -6.50 -6.95
CA SER A 47 -6.12 -7.53 -7.83
C SER A 47 -6.72 -8.68 -7.04
N GLU A 48 -6.09 -9.08 -5.95
CA GLU A 48 -6.58 -10.15 -5.08
C GLU A 48 -7.90 -9.79 -4.42
N LEU A 49 -8.00 -8.62 -3.78
CA LEU A 49 -9.25 -8.20 -3.15
C LEU A 49 -10.38 -8.02 -4.16
N MET A 50 -10.08 -7.52 -5.35
CA MET A 50 -11.05 -7.45 -6.45
C MET A 50 -11.48 -8.84 -6.94
N ARG A 51 -10.58 -9.85 -6.95
CA ARG A 51 -10.93 -11.25 -7.27
C ARG A 51 -11.85 -11.85 -6.21
N ARG A 52 -11.50 -11.69 -4.92
CA ARG A 52 -12.31 -12.17 -3.78
C ARG A 52 -13.71 -11.57 -3.81
N CYS A 53 -13.82 -10.25 -4.03
CA CYS A 53 -15.12 -9.59 -4.15
C CYS A 53 -15.95 -10.18 -5.30
N ARG A 54 -15.38 -10.34 -6.50
CA ARG A 54 -16.10 -10.91 -7.65
C ARG A 54 -16.49 -12.37 -7.43
N ALA A 55 -15.62 -13.17 -6.84
CA ALA A 55 -15.91 -14.57 -6.53
C ALA A 55 -17.09 -14.71 -5.55
N ALA A 56 -17.10 -13.89 -4.51
CA ALA A 56 -18.19 -13.85 -3.54
C ALA A 56 -19.51 -13.37 -4.18
N ALA A 57 -19.46 -12.37 -5.06
CA ALA A 57 -20.63 -11.91 -5.82
C ALA A 57 -21.18 -13.02 -6.73
N SER A 58 -20.30 -13.75 -7.42
CA SER A 58 -20.69 -14.87 -8.30
C SER A 58 -21.28 -16.05 -7.53
N ALA A 59 -20.86 -16.26 -6.29
CA ALA A 59 -21.41 -17.28 -5.40
C ALA A 59 -22.77 -16.89 -4.79
N ALA A 60 -23.34 -15.74 -5.18
CA ALA A 60 -24.57 -15.18 -4.63
C ALA A 60 -24.59 -15.10 -3.08
N SER A 61 -23.43 -14.83 -2.50
CA SER A 61 -23.34 -14.61 -1.05
C SER A 61 -24.31 -13.51 -0.62
N PRO A 62 -25.07 -13.69 0.46
CA PRO A 62 -26.07 -12.70 0.90
C PRO A 62 -25.43 -11.42 1.45
N THR A 63 -24.16 -11.46 1.83
CA THR A 63 -23.42 -10.34 2.41
C THR A 63 -22.17 -10.01 1.59
N PRO A 64 -21.80 -8.72 1.45
CA PRO A 64 -20.55 -8.35 0.84
C PRO A 64 -19.36 -8.93 1.64
N PRO A 65 -18.18 -9.05 1.03
CA PRO A 65 -16.98 -9.39 1.77
C PRO A 65 -16.74 -8.42 2.92
N GLU A 66 -16.30 -8.97 4.04
CA GLU A 66 -15.94 -8.18 5.21
C GLU A 66 -14.76 -7.25 4.93
N ALA A 67 -14.58 -6.26 5.81
CA ALA A 67 -13.46 -5.36 5.70
C ALA A 67 -12.13 -6.07 5.96
N ILE A 68 -11.15 -5.84 5.12
CA ILE A 68 -9.85 -6.51 5.18
C ILE A 68 -8.70 -5.57 4.81
N LEU A 69 -7.63 -5.64 5.60
CA LEU A 69 -6.33 -5.08 5.25
C LEU A 69 -5.42 -6.21 4.75
N LEU A 70 -5.15 -6.24 3.46
CA LEU A 70 -4.26 -7.21 2.82
C LEU A 70 -2.91 -6.55 2.56
N VAL A 71 -1.86 -7.07 3.19
CA VAL A 71 -0.48 -6.60 3.06
C VAL A 71 0.33 -7.62 2.25
N ALA A 72 1.22 -7.16 1.39
CA ALA A 72 2.19 -8.01 0.71
C ALA A 72 3.61 -7.51 0.93
N GLU A 73 4.53 -8.41 1.30
CA GLU A 73 5.95 -8.07 1.39
C GLU A 73 6.53 -7.79 0.01
N GLN A 74 6.01 -8.50 -1.02
CA GLN A 74 6.38 -8.29 -2.42
C GLN A 74 5.19 -8.51 -3.35
N GLN A 75 5.07 -7.64 -4.36
CA GLN A 75 4.14 -7.81 -5.48
C GLN A 75 4.91 -8.08 -6.78
N ASN A 76 4.51 -9.13 -7.50
CA ASN A 76 5.15 -9.51 -8.79
C ASN A 76 4.54 -8.76 -9.98
N ALA A 77 3.31 -8.31 -9.86
CA ALA A 77 2.58 -7.57 -10.89
C ALA A 77 1.81 -6.40 -10.26
N GLY A 78 2.51 -5.62 -9.42
CA GLY A 78 1.93 -4.45 -8.75
C GLY A 78 1.35 -3.47 -9.76
N ARG A 79 0.21 -2.86 -9.43
CA ARG A 79 -0.57 -2.02 -10.34
C ARG A 79 -0.64 -0.58 -9.87
N GLY A 80 -0.57 0.33 -10.83
CA GLY A 80 -0.90 1.72 -10.70
C GLY A 80 -2.06 2.10 -11.62
N ARG A 81 -2.44 3.37 -11.64
CA ARG A 81 -3.47 3.89 -12.53
C ARG A 81 -3.05 3.80 -14.00
N LEU A 82 -4.05 3.71 -14.88
CA LEU A 82 -3.86 3.68 -16.35
C LEU A 82 -2.94 2.54 -16.82
N GLY A 83 -3.01 1.38 -16.18
CA GLY A 83 -2.20 0.22 -16.55
C GLY A 83 -0.72 0.30 -16.20
N ARG A 84 -0.30 1.31 -15.44
CA ARG A 84 1.09 1.46 -15.00
C ARG A 84 1.47 0.38 -13.99
N HIS A 85 2.74 0.02 -13.96
CA HIS A 85 3.27 -0.92 -12.98
C HIS A 85 3.71 -0.20 -11.70
N TRP A 86 3.49 -0.88 -10.56
CA TRP A 86 4.08 -0.53 -9.28
C TRP A 86 5.15 -1.57 -8.94
N HIS A 87 6.38 -1.11 -8.79
CA HIS A 87 7.50 -1.97 -8.40
C HIS A 87 7.58 -2.03 -6.88
N SER A 88 7.66 -3.23 -6.33
CA SER A 88 7.85 -3.45 -4.90
C SER A 88 8.98 -4.44 -4.66
N ALA A 89 9.68 -4.26 -3.55
CA ALA A 89 10.68 -5.20 -3.08
C ALA A 89 10.54 -5.38 -1.57
N ALA A 90 10.74 -6.61 -1.11
CA ALA A 90 10.62 -6.97 0.29
C ALA A 90 11.54 -6.10 1.17
N GLY A 91 10.95 -5.45 2.17
CA GLY A 91 11.64 -4.52 3.08
C GLY A 91 11.97 -3.14 2.50
N ALA A 92 11.86 -2.94 1.18
CA ALA A 92 12.10 -1.63 0.55
C ALA A 92 10.81 -0.88 0.21
N SER A 93 9.68 -1.57 0.19
CA SER A 93 8.37 -1.01 -0.09
C SER A 93 7.35 -1.47 0.95
N LEU A 94 6.39 -0.61 1.26
CA LEU A 94 5.15 -0.99 1.91
C LEU A 94 4.06 -1.06 0.84
N THR A 95 3.43 -2.23 0.68
CA THR A 95 2.31 -2.43 -0.24
C THR A 95 1.17 -3.12 0.47
N PHE A 96 0.01 -2.46 0.47
CA PHE A 96 -1.21 -3.01 1.04
C PHE A 96 -2.46 -2.53 0.30
N SER A 97 -3.56 -3.22 0.52
CA SER A 97 -4.89 -2.79 0.09
C SER A 97 -5.89 -2.93 1.24
N LEU A 98 -6.67 -1.89 1.45
CA LEU A 98 -7.84 -1.91 2.32
C LEU A 98 -9.06 -2.18 1.46
N GLY A 99 -9.77 -3.27 1.72
CA GLY A 99 -11.02 -3.62 1.07
C GLY A 99 -12.17 -3.51 2.05
N LEU A 100 -13.26 -2.81 1.71
CA LEU A 100 -14.43 -2.68 2.57
C LEU A 100 -15.69 -2.29 1.77
N PRO A 101 -16.90 -2.63 2.27
CA PRO A 101 -18.13 -2.03 1.79
C PRO A 101 -18.11 -0.53 2.11
N LEU A 102 -18.39 0.31 1.12
CA LEU A 102 -18.43 1.75 1.30
C LEU A 102 -19.41 2.38 0.31
N GLN A 103 -20.23 3.33 0.77
CA GLN A 103 -21.19 4.05 -0.05
C GLN A 103 -21.14 5.55 0.24
N PRO A 104 -20.07 6.25 -0.15
CA PRO A 104 -20.00 7.69 0.02
C PRO A 104 -20.99 8.38 -0.93
N ALA A 105 -21.49 9.53 -0.51
CA ALA A 105 -22.34 10.37 -1.36
C ALA A 105 -21.61 10.83 -2.63
N ASP A 106 -20.29 11.02 -2.55
CA ASP A 106 -19.43 11.38 -3.67
C ASP A 106 -18.12 10.58 -3.61
N TRP A 107 -17.76 9.96 -4.73
CA TRP A 107 -16.52 9.21 -4.91
C TRP A 107 -15.34 10.09 -5.35
N SER A 108 -15.66 11.31 -5.82
CA SER A 108 -14.60 12.26 -6.20
C SER A 108 -13.82 12.66 -4.94
N GLY A 109 -12.53 12.69 -5.02
CA GLY A 109 -11.71 13.05 -3.86
C GLY A 109 -11.37 11.93 -2.86
N LEU A 110 -11.96 10.72 -2.93
CA LEU A 110 -11.59 9.63 -2.02
C LEU A 110 -10.10 9.36 -2.01
N SER A 111 -9.47 9.35 -3.18
CA SER A 111 -8.01 9.19 -3.30
C SER A 111 -7.23 10.33 -2.62
N LEU A 112 -7.77 11.55 -2.62
CA LEU A 112 -7.16 12.69 -1.92
C LEU A 112 -7.37 12.59 -0.40
N ALA A 113 -8.57 12.20 0.04
CA ALA A 113 -8.85 11.98 1.47
C ALA A 113 -7.91 10.92 2.06
N VAL A 114 -7.77 9.79 1.38
CA VAL A 114 -6.78 8.75 1.72
C VAL A 114 -5.36 9.34 1.76
N GLY A 115 -4.98 10.14 0.77
CA GLY A 115 -3.68 10.79 0.72
C GLY A 115 -3.43 11.75 1.87
N VAL A 116 -4.43 12.54 2.28
CA VAL A 116 -4.37 13.42 3.46
C VAL A 116 -4.15 12.60 4.71
N SER A 117 -4.98 11.57 4.94
CA SER A 117 -4.84 10.67 6.09
C SER A 117 -3.44 10.05 6.17
N LEU A 118 -2.92 9.54 5.04
CA LEU A 118 -1.56 9.00 5.00
C LEU A 118 -0.49 10.04 5.32
N ALA A 119 -0.60 11.26 4.78
CA ALA A 119 0.36 12.32 5.00
C ALA A 119 0.38 12.75 6.48
N GLU A 120 -0.77 12.95 7.09
CA GLU A 120 -0.90 13.34 8.51
C GLU A 120 -0.36 12.27 9.48
N CYS A 121 -0.52 10.98 9.13
CA CYS A 121 0.00 9.89 9.94
C CYS A 121 1.52 9.72 9.83
N LEU A 122 2.07 9.90 8.62
CA LEU A 122 3.50 9.74 8.38
C LEU A 122 4.32 10.96 8.79
N GLU A 123 3.74 12.15 8.71
CA GLU A 123 4.34 13.43 9.13
C GLU A 123 3.35 14.22 9.97
N PRO A 124 3.24 13.93 11.29
CA PRO A 124 2.37 14.68 12.17
C PRO A 124 2.70 16.18 12.20
N ALA A 125 1.68 17.00 12.30
CA ALA A 125 1.80 18.46 12.27
C ALA A 125 2.72 18.98 13.40
N THR A 126 3.78 19.68 13.02
CA THR A 126 4.76 20.29 13.93
C THR A 126 4.65 21.81 13.99
N GLY A 127 3.64 22.39 13.33
CA GLY A 127 3.52 23.84 13.13
C GLY A 127 4.40 24.39 11.99
N GLN A 128 5.22 23.56 11.39
CA GLN A 128 6.00 23.89 10.18
C GLN A 128 5.25 23.49 8.92
N ARG A 129 5.70 23.99 7.77
CA ARG A 129 5.16 23.56 6.47
C ARG A 129 5.46 22.09 6.24
N PRO A 130 4.44 21.25 5.95
CA PRO A 130 4.65 19.83 5.72
C PRO A 130 5.61 19.58 4.55
N ALA A 131 6.52 18.62 4.71
CA ALA A 131 7.38 18.14 3.64
C ALA A 131 6.64 17.18 2.70
N LEU A 132 5.68 16.41 3.26
CA LEU A 132 4.79 15.55 2.47
C LEU A 132 3.74 16.40 1.75
N GLN A 133 3.53 16.12 0.49
CA GLN A 133 2.60 16.82 -0.38
C GLN A 133 1.78 15.81 -1.17
N LEU A 134 0.55 16.19 -1.50
CA LEU A 134 -0.29 15.44 -2.43
C LEU A 134 -0.17 16.03 -3.82
N LYS A 135 0.19 15.20 -4.77
CA LYS A 135 0.11 15.54 -6.19
C LYS A 135 -1.13 14.88 -6.78
N TRP A 136 -2.06 15.75 -7.18
CA TRP A 136 -3.30 15.28 -7.80
C TRP A 136 -2.99 14.37 -9.01
N PRO A 137 -3.74 13.27 -9.18
CA PRO A 137 -4.92 12.92 -8.40
C PRO A 137 -4.65 11.91 -7.27
N ASN A 138 -3.47 11.30 -7.15
CA ASN A 138 -3.31 10.12 -6.31
C ASN A 138 -1.87 9.83 -5.84
N ASP A 139 -0.96 10.78 -5.94
CA ASP A 139 0.44 10.55 -5.59
C ASP A 139 0.83 11.29 -4.31
N LEU A 140 1.59 10.60 -3.44
CA LEU A 140 2.31 11.21 -2.33
C LEU A 140 3.72 11.63 -2.80
N TRP A 141 4.08 12.84 -2.47
CA TRP A 141 5.37 13.43 -2.83
C TRP A 141 6.11 13.94 -1.60
N LEU A 142 7.43 13.83 -1.63
CA LEU A 142 8.34 14.37 -0.63
C LEU A 142 9.46 15.09 -1.37
N HIS A 143 9.68 16.39 -1.05
CA HIS A 143 10.70 17.24 -1.70
C HIS A 143 10.67 17.16 -3.23
N GLN A 144 9.47 17.31 -3.81
CA GLN A 144 9.23 17.27 -5.26
C GLN A 144 9.59 15.92 -5.93
N ARG A 145 9.68 14.83 -5.17
CA ARG A 145 9.92 13.48 -5.66
C ARG A 145 8.78 12.55 -5.24
N LYS A 146 8.49 11.55 -6.05
CA LYS A 146 7.41 10.61 -5.75
C LYS A 146 7.80 9.66 -4.62
N LEU A 147 7.04 9.72 -3.52
CA LEU A 147 7.16 8.82 -2.38
C LEU A 147 6.30 7.57 -2.56
N GLY A 148 5.09 7.74 -3.09
CA GLY A 148 4.14 6.65 -3.21
C GLY A 148 2.94 6.99 -4.06
N GLY A 149 2.00 6.05 -4.14
CA GLY A 149 0.77 6.22 -4.90
C GLY A 149 -0.41 5.46 -4.29
N ILE A 150 -1.60 5.92 -4.62
CA ILE A 150 -2.88 5.37 -4.18
C ILE A 150 -3.65 4.88 -5.40
N LEU A 151 -4.22 3.68 -5.33
CA LEU A 151 -5.06 3.10 -6.38
C LEU A 151 -6.41 2.71 -5.80
N VAL A 152 -7.45 3.46 -6.11
CA VAL A 152 -8.82 3.15 -5.71
C VAL A 152 -9.53 2.43 -6.84
N GLU A 153 -10.06 1.25 -6.55
CA GLU A 153 -10.91 0.47 -7.46
C GLU A 153 -12.20 0.10 -6.75
N THR A 154 -13.29 -0.07 -7.50
CA THR A 154 -14.59 -0.45 -6.95
C THR A 154 -15.19 -1.63 -7.68
N ALA A 155 -15.95 -2.45 -6.96
CA ALA A 155 -16.79 -3.50 -7.52
C ALA A 155 -18.23 -3.33 -7.01
N SER A 156 -19.20 -3.71 -7.82
CA SER A 156 -20.62 -3.74 -7.43
C SER A 156 -20.93 -5.05 -6.72
N TRP A 157 -21.76 -4.96 -5.68
CA TRP A 157 -22.34 -6.08 -4.94
C TRP A 157 -23.83 -5.83 -4.75
N GLY A 158 -24.66 -6.31 -5.65
CA GLY A 158 -26.07 -5.87 -5.71
C GLY A 158 -26.12 -4.34 -5.78
N ASP A 159 -26.87 -3.73 -4.87
CA ASP A 159 -27.00 -2.27 -4.76
C ASP A 159 -25.87 -1.60 -3.97
N GLN A 160 -24.95 -2.40 -3.41
CA GLN A 160 -23.83 -1.89 -2.64
C GLN A 160 -22.56 -1.80 -3.48
N ARG A 161 -21.59 -1.05 -2.97
CA ARG A 161 -20.24 -0.97 -3.53
C ARG A 161 -19.23 -1.53 -2.54
N TYR A 162 -18.28 -2.29 -3.08
CA TYR A 162 -17.08 -2.69 -2.38
C TYR A 162 -15.91 -1.89 -2.96
N VAL A 163 -15.18 -1.20 -2.11
CA VAL A 163 -14.02 -0.41 -2.51
C VAL A 163 -12.75 -1.14 -2.13
N VAL A 164 -11.75 -1.04 -2.99
CA VAL A 164 -10.38 -1.50 -2.73
C VAL A 164 -9.45 -0.31 -2.86
N ILE A 165 -8.83 0.07 -1.75
CA ILE A 165 -7.90 1.20 -1.64
C ILE A 165 -6.49 0.65 -1.54
N GLY A 166 -5.77 0.63 -2.63
CA GLY A 166 -4.37 0.21 -2.66
C GLY A 166 -3.42 1.37 -2.37
N VAL A 167 -2.43 1.09 -1.56
CA VAL A 167 -1.37 2.02 -1.20
C VAL A 167 -0.01 1.37 -1.45
N GLY A 168 0.84 2.09 -2.17
CA GLY A 168 2.25 1.74 -2.35
C GLY A 168 3.15 2.88 -1.90
N LEU A 169 4.06 2.62 -0.95
CA LEU A 169 5.04 3.59 -0.44
C LEU A 169 6.45 3.04 -0.59
N ASN A 170 7.38 3.88 -1.01
CA ASN A 170 8.80 3.57 -0.96
C ASN A 170 9.32 3.79 0.46
N VAL A 171 9.75 2.72 1.13
CA VAL A 171 10.36 2.79 2.47
C VAL A 171 11.83 3.10 2.37
N LEU A 172 12.53 2.36 1.50
CA LEU A 172 13.92 2.63 1.10
C LEU A 172 13.96 3.30 -0.27
N ALA A 173 15.02 4.02 -0.54
CA ALA A 173 15.24 4.58 -1.88
C ALA A 173 15.28 3.43 -2.90
N PRO A 174 14.49 3.52 -3.99
CA PRO A 174 14.57 2.51 -5.05
C PRO A 174 15.99 2.39 -5.56
N ALA A 175 16.47 1.15 -5.71
CA ALA A 175 17.83 0.85 -6.17
C ALA A 175 18.10 1.34 -7.61
N GLN A 176 17.05 1.60 -8.37
CA GLN A 176 17.11 2.20 -9.70
C GLN A 176 16.41 3.55 -9.66
N THR A 177 17.12 4.61 -10.03
CA THR A 177 16.49 5.76 -10.67
C THR A 177 15.78 5.16 -11.87
N PHE A 178 14.45 5.07 -11.81
CA PHE A 178 13.67 4.48 -12.90
C PHE A 178 14.06 5.18 -14.19
N GLU A 179 14.96 4.54 -14.94
CA GLU A 179 15.18 4.93 -16.31
C GLU A 179 13.83 4.94 -16.99
N THR A 180 13.60 5.98 -17.71
CA THR A 180 12.42 6.33 -18.48
C THR A 180 12.04 5.26 -19.50
N THR A 181 11.69 4.07 -19.04
CA THR A 181 10.98 3.14 -19.91
C THR A 181 9.50 3.42 -19.79
N ALA A 182 8.79 3.42 -20.89
CA ALA A 182 7.34 3.57 -20.96
C ALA A 182 6.57 2.60 -20.03
N GLN A 183 7.27 1.64 -19.46
CA GLN A 183 6.75 0.62 -18.55
C GLN A 183 6.74 1.04 -17.07
N SER A 184 7.54 2.01 -16.62
CA SER A 184 7.63 2.41 -15.21
C SER A 184 6.45 3.25 -14.73
N GLY A 185 5.63 3.73 -15.65
CA GLY A 185 4.45 4.55 -15.34
C GLY A 185 4.74 5.90 -14.69
N MET A 186 5.98 6.28 -14.55
CA MET A 186 6.38 7.62 -14.15
C MET A 186 6.62 8.48 -15.39
N PRO A 187 6.19 9.77 -15.38
CA PRO A 187 6.61 10.68 -16.42
C PRO A 187 8.15 10.74 -16.51
N PRO A 188 8.71 10.91 -17.70
CA PRO A 188 10.14 11.11 -17.87
C PRO A 188 10.65 12.21 -16.92
N GLY A 189 11.69 11.92 -16.14
CA GLY A 189 12.34 12.91 -15.28
C GLY A 189 11.80 13.03 -13.84
N VAL A 190 10.79 12.24 -13.43
CA VAL A 190 10.33 12.22 -12.02
C VAL A 190 11.18 11.28 -11.19
N ALA A 191 12.04 11.81 -10.34
CA ALA A 191 12.82 11.03 -9.40
C ALA A 191 11.90 10.45 -8.28
N ALA A 192 12.19 9.23 -7.84
CA ALA A 192 11.58 8.65 -6.67
C ALA A 192 12.31 9.09 -5.38
N THR A 193 11.59 9.02 -4.25
CA THR A 193 12.13 9.20 -2.90
C THR A 193 11.61 8.11 -1.98
N SER A 194 11.95 8.16 -0.70
CA SER A 194 11.56 7.16 0.29
C SER A 194 11.21 7.78 1.63
N LEU A 195 10.52 7.02 2.49
CA LEU A 195 10.24 7.43 3.87
C LEU A 195 11.52 7.66 4.67
N GLN A 196 12.56 6.87 4.45
CA GLN A 196 13.83 7.04 5.14
C GLN A 196 14.55 8.34 4.76
N ALA A 197 14.23 8.96 3.63
CA ALA A 197 14.74 10.29 3.30
C ALA A 197 14.17 11.40 4.20
N MET A 198 12.98 11.17 4.78
CA MET A 198 12.35 12.08 5.74
C MET A 198 12.63 11.63 7.19
N ARG A 199 12.56 10.34 7.44
CA ARG A 199 12.71 9.75 8.78
C ARG A 199 13.65 8.54 8.72
N PRO A 200 14.95 8.72 8.97
CA PRO A 200 15.92 7.62 8.94
C PRO A 200 15.55 6.50 9.92
N GLY A 201 15.78 5.26 9.51
CA GLY A 201 15.58 4.07 10.34
C GLY A 201 14.15 3.52 10.37
N VAL A 202 13.17 4.15 9.73
CA VAL A 202 11.82 3.57 9.61
C VAL A 202 11.81 2.37 8.66
N ASP A 203 10.90 1.43 8.95
CA ASP A 203 10.67 0.26 8.13
C ASP A 203 9.20 0.15 7.68
N ALA A 204 8.89 -0.85 6.87
CA ALA A 204 7.54 -1.06 6.38
C ALA A 204 6.52 -1.41 7.50
N PRO A 205 6.84 -2.24 8.50
CA PRO A 205 5.99 -2.46 9.67
C PRO A 205 5.64 -1.19 10.43
N TRP A 206 6.62 -0.33 10.69
CA TRP A 206 6.38 0.96 11.34
C TRP A 206 5.41 1.83 10.51
N ALA A 207 5.66 1.94 9.22
CA ALA A 207 4.82 2.75 8.34
C ALA A 207 3.38 2.21 8.29
N LEU A 208 3.21 0.87 8.21
CA LEU A 208 1.90 0.24 8.23
C LEU A 208 1.17 0.53 9.54
N GLN A 209 1.83 0.39 10.69
CA GLN A 209 1.25 0.67 11.99
C GLN A 209 0.79 2.12 12.13
N ALA A 210 1.57 3.05 11.59
CA ALA A 210 1.23 4.48 11.63
C ALA A 210 -0.04 4.80 10.85
N VAL A 211 -0.27 4.15 9.69
CA VAL A 211 -1.32 4.56 8.77
C VAL A 211 -2.59 3.69 8.82
N ALA A 212 -2.50 2.42 9.23
CA ALA A 212 -3.59 1.46 9.02
C ALA A 212 -4.85 1.80 9.82
N ALA A 213 -4.76 2.00 11.13
CA ALA A 213 -5.92 2.30 11.97
C ALA A 213 -6.53 3.68 11.66
N PRO A 214 -5.76 4.77 11.51
CA PRO A 214 -6.32 6.06 11.09
C PRO A 214 -6.99 6.00 9.71
N LEU A 215 -6.44 5.25 8.75
CA LEU A 215 -7.03 5.11 7.42
C LEU A 215 -8.40 4.43 7.45
N VAL A 216 -8.61 3.50 8.37
CA VAL A 216 -9.93 2.83 8.55
C VAL A 216 -10.93 3.76 9.24
N ALA A 217 -10.45 4.68 10.07
CA ALA A 217 -11.30 5.59 10.83
C ALA A 217 -11.67 6.87 10.06
N ALA A 218 -10.97 7.16 8.96
CA ALA A 218 -11.19 8.35 8.12
C ALA A 218 -12.34 8.16 7.13
#